data_53b84ab698ade663434e076df068ed40
#
_entry.id   53b84ab698ade663434e076df068ed40
#
_cell.length_a   1.000
_cell.length_b   1.000
_cell.length_c   1.000
_cell.angle_alpha   90.00
_cell.angle_beta   90.00
_cell.angle_gamma   90.00
#
_symmetry.space_group_name_H-M   'P 1'
#
loop_
_entity.id
_entity.type
_entity.pdbx_description
1 polymer ?
#
loop_
_entity_poly.entity_id
_entity_poly.type
_entity_poly.pdbx_seq_one_letter_code
_entity_poly.pdbx_strand_id
1 'polypeptide(L)'
;MTLNSYIDGIIVRIISNLYTVKCDNVFVDCQARGKFRNMGLTPLVGDRVKVDIDNKYIIDIYSRRNELLRPRVANVDVCLIVTSLKHPDFSSLLLDKMLTNIILSDIEPIIVFSK
;
A
#
# COMPACT_ATOMS: atom_id res chain seq x y z
N MET A 1 25.41 -7.40 24.83
CA MET A 1 24.24 -7.85 24.09
C MET A 1 23.64 -6.68 23.33
N THR A 2 23.62 -6.78 22.03
CA THR A 2 23.08 -5.73 21.22
C THR A 2 21.57 -5.92 21.14
N LEU A 3 20.83 -4.96 21.66
CA LEU A 3 19.40 -4.93 21.47
C LEU A 3 19.13 -4.37 20.08
N ASN A 4 18.66 -5.23 19.19
CA ASN A 4 18.21 -4.77 17.89
C ASN A 4 16.93 -3.98 18.06
N SER A 5 16.94 -2.74 17.62
CA SER A 5 15.78 -1.87 17.72
C SER A 5 14.85 -2.13 16.56
N TYR A 6 13.93 -3.08 16.73
CA TYR A 6 12.91 -3.38 15.73
C TYR A 6 11.62 -2.65 16.10
N ILE A 7 10.98 -2.07 15.11
CA ILE A 7 9.72 -1.37 15.29
C ILE A 7 8.79 -1.70 14.13
N ASP A 8 7.50 -1.74 14.41
CA ASP A 8 6.49 -1.94 13.38
C ASP A 8 6.06 -0.61 12.78
N GLY A 9 5.80 -0.61 11.50
CA GLY A 9 5.35 0.57 10.79
C GLY A 9 4.56 0.22 9.55
N ILE A 10 4.14 1.25 8.83
CA ILE A 10 3.37 1.10 7.60
C ILE A 10 4.11 1.83 6.49
N ILE A 11 4.28 1.16 5.34
CA ILE A 11 4.89 1.79 4.17
C ILE A 11 3.92 2.85 3.64
N VAL A 12 4.37 4.09 3.57
CA VAL A 12 3.54 5.21 3.09
C VAL A 12 4.02 5.75 1.74
N ARG A 13 5.22 5.40 1.32
CA ARG A 13 5.80 5.91 0.08
C ARG A 13 6.88 4.96 -0.40
N ILE A 14 6.94 4.77 -1.72
CA ILE A 14 7.98 3.96 -2.36
C ILE A 14 8.52 4.75 -3.54
N ILE A 15 9.83 5.02 -3.53
CA ILE A 15 10.52 5.64 -4.66
C ILE A 15 11.75 4.80 -4.94
N SER A 16 11.80 4.18 -6.12
CA SER A 16 12.87 3.25 -6.49
C SER A 16 12.99 2.14 -5.44
N ASN A 17 14.15 2.03 -4.81
CA ASN A 17 14.40 1.02 -3.78
C ASN A 17 14.29 1.60 -2.37
N LEU A 18 13.75 2.80 -2.23
CA LEU A 18 13.63 3.46 -0.94
C LEU A 18 12.17 3.46 -0.48
N TYR A 19 11.95 2.92 0.71
CA TYR A 19 10.64 2.75 1.30
C TYR A 19 10.53 3.67 2.51
N THR A 20 9.59 4.61 2.47
CA THR A 20 9.31 5.47 3.62
C THR A 20 8.29 4.77 4.50
N VAL A 21 8.67 4.46 5.72
CA VAL A 21 7.84 3.75 6.69
C VAL A 21 7.45 4.70 7.79
N LYS A 22 6.17 4.78 8.08
CA LYS A 22 5.67 5.57 9.21
C LYS A 22 5.64 4.67 10.44
N CYS A 23 6.49 5.01 11.42
CA CYS A 23 6.59 4.32 12.70
C CYS A 23 6.12 5.29 13.78
N ASP A 24 4.91 5.11 14.28
CA ASP A 24 4.25 6.07 15.19
C ASP A 24 4.22 7.47 14.56
N ASN A 25 4.94 8.43 15.12
CA ASN A 25 4.98 9.80 14.61
C ASN A 25 6.25 10.11 13.82
N VAL A 26 7.03 9.07 13.49
CA VAL A 26 8.32 9.24 12.83
C VAL A 26 8.31 8.55 11.49
N PHE A 27 8.89 9.20 10.47
CA PHE A 27 9.08 8.60 9.15
C PHE A 27 10.53 8.14 9.01
N VAL A 28 10.71 6.89 8.62
CA VAL A 28 12.04 6.31 8.43
C VAL A 28 12.15 5.81 7.00
N ASP A 29 13.19 6.24 6.30
CA ASP A 29 13.48 5.76 4.95
C ASP A 29 14.32 4.49 5.06
N CYS A 30 13.79 3.40 4.49
CA CYS A 30 14.39 2.08 4.62
C CYS A 30 14.61 1.45 3.25
N GLN A 31 15.53 0.47 3.22
CA GLN A 31 15.70 -0.40 2.08
C GLN A 31 15.11 -1.77 2.41
N ALA A 32 14.63 -2.48 1.41
CA ALA A 32 14.16 -3.85 1.58
C ALA A 32 15.30 -4.81 1.33
N ARG A 33 15.37 -5.88 2.14
CA ARG A 33 16.37 -6.91 1.94
C ARG A 33 16.08 -7.70 0.67
N GLY A 34 17.16 -8.17 0.01
CA GLY A 34 17.02 -8.95 -1.21
C GLY A 34 16.27 -10.25 -1.03
N LYS A 35 16.17 -10.79 0.19
CA LYS A 35 15.42 -12.02 0.45
C LYS A 35 13.96 -11.92 0.02
N PHE A 36 13.37 -10.73 0.04
CA PHE A 36 11.97 -10.57 -0.38
C PHE A 36 11.81 -10.79 -1.88
N ARG A 37 12.79 -10.38 -2.67
CA ARG A 37 12.78 -10.65 -4.12
C ARG A 37 12.84 -12.14 -4.39
N ASN A 38 13.69 -12.85 -3.63
CA ASN A 38 13.84 -14.29 -3.80
C ASN A 38 12.57 -15.05 -3.40
N MET A 39 11.78 -14.49 -2.50
CA MET A 39 10.52 -15.06 -2.07
C MET A 39 9.35 -14.63 -2.93
N GLY A 40 9.60 -13.81 -3.96
CA GLY A 40 8.54 -13.28 -4.80
C GLY A 40 7.68 -12.23 -4.14
N LEU A 41 8.12 -11.68 -3.02
CA LEU A 41 7.39 -10.66 -2.28
C LEU A 41 7.85 -9.28 -2.72
N THR A 42 6.91 -8.46 -3.17
CA THR A 42 7.15 -7.06 -3.49
C THR A 42 6.45 -6.20 -2.46
N PRO A 43 7.19 -5.39 -1.68
CA PRO A 43 6.52 -4.50 -0.72
C PRO A 43 5.67 -3.47 -1.44
N LEU A 44 4.51 -3.17 -0.86
CA LEU A 44 3.56 -2.19 -1.43
C LEU A 44 3.27 -1.11 -0.41
N VAL A 45 2.86 0.06 -0.90
CA VAL A 45 2.32 1.10 -0.02
C VAL A 45 1.11 0.53 0.72
N GLY A 46 1.07 0.74 2.03
CA GLY A 46 0.04 0.18 2.90
C GLY A 46 0.47 -1.09 3.62
N ASP A 47 1.57 -1.72 3.21
CA ASP A 47 2.07 -2.91 3.91
C ASP A 47 2.51 -2.57 5.32
N ARG A 48 2.15 -3.45 6.25
CA ARG A 48 2.68 -3.39 7.61
C ARG A 48 3.98 -4.16 7.64
N VAL A 49 5.02 -3.54 8.18
CA VAL A 49 6.37 -4.08 8.13
C VAL A 49 7.06 -3.96 9.48
N LYS A 50 8.05 -4.81 9.67
CA LYS A 50 8.97 -4.69 10.79
C LYS A 50 10.27 -4.09 10.27
N VAL A 51 10.75 -3.07 10.93
CA VAL A 51 11.91 -2.28 10.49
C VAL A 51 13.02 -2.37 11.54
N ASP A 52 14.24 -2.57 11.06
CA ASP A 52 15.44 -2.38 11.85
C ASP A 52 15.84 -0.90 11.75
N ILE A 53 15.62 -0.16 12.82
CA ILE A 53 15.86 1.30 12.82
C ILE A 53 17.35 1.61 12.68
N ASP A 54 18.19 0.82 13.32
CA ASP A 54 19.63 1.09 13.34
C ASP A 54 20.25 0.97 11.94
N ASN A 55 19.85 -0.07 11.20
CA ASN A 55 20.37 -0.36 9.88
C ASN A 55 19.47 0.16 8.76
N LYS A 56 18.27 0.62 9.09
CA LYS A 56 17.29 1.14 8.14
C LYS A 56 16.92 0.13 7.07
N TYR A 57 16.59 -1.08 7.51
CA TYR A 57 16.12 -2.15 6.63
C TYR A 57 14.75 -2.62 7.05
N ILE A 58 13.93 -2.93 6.04
CA ILE A 58 12.70 -3.70 6.27
C ILE A 58 13.10 -5.15 6.46
N ILE A 59 12.77 -5.70 7.61
CA ILE A 59 13.16 -7.07 7.98
C ILE A 59 12.07 -8.05 7.62
N ASP A 60 10.81 -7.66 7.77
CA ASP A 60 9.69 -8.54 7.56
C ASP A 60 8.48 -7.77 7.09
N ILE A 61 7.63 -8.44 6.32
CA ILE A 61 6.38 -7.89 5.82
C ILE A 61 5.25 -8.75 6.37
N TYR A 62 4.33 -8.13 7.11
CA TYR A 62 3.21 -8.84 7.68
C TYR A 62 2.18 -9.19 6.61
N SER A 63 1.36 -10.19 6.90
CA SER A 63 0.32 -10.63 5.98
C SER A 63 -0.62 -9.50 5.61
N ARG A 64 -0.96 -9.41 4.35
CA ARG A 64 -1.90 -8.41 3.85
C ARG A 64 -3.32 -8.84 4.12
N ARG A 65 -4.14 -7.87 4.54
CA ARG A 65 -5.58 -8.08 4.63
C ARG A 65 -6.20 -8.05 3.25
N ASN A 66 -5.70 -7.18 2.38
CA ASN A 66 -6.12 -7.07 0.99
C ASN A 66 -5.04 -6.36 0.18
N GLU A 67 -5.19 -6.38 -1.14
CA GLU A 67 -4.36 -5.58 -2.03
C GLU A 67 -5.12 -5.23 -3.30
N LEU A 68 -4.76 -4.09 -3.90
CA LEU A 68 -5.22 -3.68 -5.21
C LEU A 68 -4.08 -3.79 -6.21
N LEU A 69 -4.40 -4.10 -7.46
CA LEU A 69 -3.40 -4.14 -8.54
C LEU A 69 -3.18 -2.77 -9.16
N ARG A 70 -4.21 -1.91 -9.18
CA ARG A 70 -4.13 -0.56 -9.76
C ARG A 70 -4.99 0.40 -8.95
N PRO A 71 -4.37 1.33 -8.22
CA PRO A 71 -2.93 1.40 -7.92
C PRO A 71 -2.48 0.23 -7.07
N ARG A 72 -1.20 -0.11 -7.11
CA ARG A 72 -0.67 -1.22 -6.30
C ARG A 72 -0.50 -0.76 -4.87
N VAL A 73 -1.45 -1.12 -4.06
CA VAL A 73 -1.47 -0.79 -2.64
C VAL A 73 -2.02 -1.98 -1.86
N ALA A 74 -1.68 -2.05 -0.59
CA ALA A 74 -2.10 -3.12 0.29
C ALA A 74 -2.83 -2.56 1.50
N ASN A 75 -3.62 -3.39 2.16
CA ASN A 75 -4.31 -3.08 3.41
C ASN A 75 -5.19 -1.84 3.31
N VAL A 76 -5.98 -1.77 2.25
CA VAL A 76 -6.87 -0.64 1.99
C VAL A 76 -8.19 -0.87 2.74
N ASP A 77 -8.64 0.13 3.48
CA ASP A 77 -9.92 0.08 4.17
C ASP A 77 -11.05 0.56 3.27
N VAL A 78 -10.81 1.66 2.58
CA VAL A 78 -11.82 2.32 1.75
C VAL A 78 -11.16 2.80 0.47
N CYS A 79 -11.86 2.64 -0.65
CA CYS A 79 -11.42 3.18 -1.94
C CYS A 79 -12.36 4.29 -2.37
N LEU A 80 -11.82 5.50 -2.50
CA LEU A 80 -12.58 6.66 -2.93
C LEU A 80 -12.43 6.82 -4.43
N ILE A 81 -13.53 6.65 -5.16
CA ILE A 81 -13.54 6.79 -6.61
C ILE A 81 -14.16 8.14 -6.95
N VAL A 82 -13.35 9.02 -7.52
CA VAL A 82 -13.81 10.33 -7.94
C VAL A 82 -14.07 10.30 -9.44
N THR A 83 -15.30 10.59 -9.86
CA THR A 83 -15.67 10.59 -11.26
C THR A 83 -16.35 11.90 -11.61
N SER A 84 -16.14 12.38 -12.85
CA SER A 84 -16.72 13.62 -13.33
C SER A 84 -17.96 13.32 -14.15
N LEU A 85 -19.04 14.05 -13.87
CA LEU A 85 -20.28 13.96 -14.64
C LEU A 85 -20.28 14.85 -15.89
N LYS A 86 -19.32 15.76 -16.00
CA LYS A 86 -19.28 16.71 -17.09
C LYS A 86 -18.68 16.16 -18.38
N HIS A 87 -17.89 15.12 -18.27
CA HIS A 87 -17.20 14.58 -19.43
C HIS A 87 -18.08 13.59 -20.17
N PRO A 88 -18.17 13.73 -21.50
CA PRO A 88 -18.92 12.75 -22.30
C PRO A 88 -18.28 11.36 -22.30
N ASP A 89 -17.06 11.26 -21.80
CA ASP A 89 -16.32 10.01 -21.76
C ASP A 89 -16.64 9.16 -20.52
N PHE A 90 -17.62 9.57 -19.74
CA PHE A 90 -18.03 8.77 -18.59
C PHE A 90 -18.52 7.41 -19.07
N SER A 91 -17.83 6.35 -18.62
CA SER A 91 -18.16 4.97 -18.96
C SER A 91 -18.65 4.24 -17.74
N SER A 92 -19.93 3.90 -17.72
CA SER A 92 -20.50 3.10 -16.63
C SER A 92 -19.92 1.69 -16.61
N LEU A 93 -19.55 1.15 -17.78
CA LEU A 93 -18.93 -0.17 -17.86
C LEU A 93 -17.57 -0.19 -17.18
N LEU A 94 -16.75 0.84 -17.42
CA LEU A 94 -15.44 0.95 -16.77
C LEU A 94 -15.59 1.09 -15.25
N LEU A 95 -16.55 1.92 -14.82
CA LEU A 95 -16.83 2.08 -13.40
C LEU A 95 -17.27 0.77 -12.77
N ASP A 96 -18.13 -0.01 -13.45
CA ASP A 96 -18.57 -1.31 -12.97
C ASP A 96 -17.41 -2.28 -12.80
N LYS A 97 -16.46 -2.29 -13.74
CA LYS A 97 -15.28 -3.14 -13.65
C LYS A 97 -14.41 -2.75 -12.47
N MET A 98 -14.21 -1.45 -12.25
CA MET A 98 -13.45 -0.96 -11.11
C MET A 98 -14.12 -1.34 -9.79
N LEU A 99 -15.42 -1.14 -9.69
CA LEU A 99 -16.19 -1.49 -8.50
C LEU A 99 -16.11 -2.99 -8.21
N THR A 100 -16.22 -3.82 -9.25
CA THR A 100 -16.16 -5.27 -9.09
C THR A 100 -14.80 -5.68 -8.51
N ASN A 101 -13.71 -5.13 -9.05
CA ASN A 101 -12.37 -5.45 -8.55
C ASN A 101 -12.19 -5.01 -7.09
N ILE A 102 -12.71 -3.85 -6.74
CA ILE A 102 -12.60 -3.31 -5.38
C ILE A 102 -13.39 -4.19 -4.40
N ILE A 103 -14.61 -4.57 -4.77
CA ILE A 103 -15.46 -5.41 -3.92
C ILE A 103 -14.86 -6.81 -3.76
N LEU A 104 -14.34 -7.39 -4.84
CA LEU A 104 -13.69 -8.71 -4.78
C LEU A 104 -12.41 -8.69 -3.95
N SER A 105 -11.79 -7.53 -3.79
CA SER A 105 -10.61 -7.36 -2.95
C SER A 105 -10.95 -7.10 -1.49
N ASP A 106 -12.23 -7.18 -1.12
CA ASP A 106 -12.71 -6.92 0.25
C ASP A 106 -12.41 -5.50 0.70
N ILE A 107 -12.67 -4.54 -0.19
CA ILE A 107 -12.47 -3.12 0.06
C ILE A 107 -13.80 -2.42 -0.14
N GLU A 108 -14.13 -1.49 0.75
CA GLU A 108 -15.34 -0.69 0.63
C GLU A 108 -15.16 0.43 -0.39
N PRO A 109 -15.96 0.46 -1.48
CA PRO A 109 -15.88 1.55 -2.45
C PRO A 109 -16.79 2.71 -2.03
N ILE A 110 -16.31 3.93 -2.25
CA ILE A 110 -17.10 5.15 -2.10
C ILE A 110 -16.96 5.93 -3.40
N ILE A 111 -18.09 6.22 -4.04
CA ILE A 111 -18.10 6.94 -5.30
C ILE A 111 -18.44 8.40 -5.03
N VAL A 112 -17.60 9.29 -5.53
CA VAL A 112 -17.79 10.73 -5.43
C VAL A 112 -17.93 11.29 -6.85
N PHE A 113 -19.03 11.96 -7.11
CA PHE A 113 -19.26 12.62 -8.40
C PHE A 113 -18.88 14.08 -8.28
N SER A 114 -18.01 14.53 -9.17
CA SER A 114 -17.65 15.94 -9.26
C SER A 114 -18.31 16.58 -10.46
N LYS A 115 -18.57 17.87 -10.35
CA LYS A 115 -19.12 18.64 -11.47
C LYS A 115 -18.03 19.06 -12.43
#